data_edf8b92f8b3da40629895d96329a21c4
#
_entry.id   edf8b92f8b3da40629895d96329a21c4
#
_cell.length_a   1.000
_cell.length_b   1.000
_cell.length_c   1.000
_cell.angle_alpha   90.00
_cell.angle_beta   90.00
_cell.angle_gamma   90.00
#
_symmetry.space_group_name_H-M   'P 1'
#
loop_
_entity.id
_entity.type
_entity.pdbx_description
1 polymer ?
#
loop_
_entity_poly.entity_id
_entity_poly.type
_entity_poly.pdbx_seq_one_letter_code
_entity_poly.pdbx_strand_id
1 'polypeptide(L)'
;MRIKKKDNRGNRGMKALQVILLCLFGFSLMSMINGQWSTVNGQRSTDQDPQKKVRIDLLYADEAVANQQKRPDVQVLRGSVKLKHDSMYMYCDSALIFEKINSVEAVGNVRMEQGDTLFIYGDYMYYDGMEQLAKLRENVRLINRETQLETDSLDYDRVADLGYYFDGGTLKDTVNVLTSVLGEYSPVTKQAVFEYNVELVNPQFTLTSEDLTYNTETKIATINSDAEIVNEQSTIYTSLGVYNTVTERGELFNRSLVVNQGRTLTGDTLLYDRQHGFGEAFGNVALNDTVNKNILTGDYCYYDEIRENAFATKRAVAIDYSQGDSLFMHADTLRLVTHDAKTDSAWREMRAYHKVRAYRSDVQAVCDSLVVTSKDSCMTMYRDPVLWHGEEQLLGELVKVYSNDSTIERAHIINQALAIERFDSLHYNQITGKEMIAHFVEGEIRETEVNGNVLTIYHPIDEKDSTIIVMVYAEGSYLKMFMKDRKMDKGMFVGKTTGTAYPLDQVPKGKDKLEAFLWFDYMRPRDKNDIFDWRGKPADQVLRKIERESTGSPRDIKVRHTNKR
;
A
#
# COMPACT_ATOMS: atom_id res chain seq x y z
N MET A 1 24.84 6.41 -45.95
CA MET A 1 24.93 5.74 -44.65
C MET A 1 23.60 5.99 -43.91
N ARG A 2 22.63 5.06 -44.02
CA ARG A 2 21.28 5.19 -43.43
C ARG A 2 21.28 4.50 -42.07
N ILE A 3 21.14 5.28 -41.01
CA ILE A 3 20.99 4.78 -39.63
C ILE A 3 19.53 4.38 -39.48
N LYS A 4 19.27 3.08 -39.28
CA LYS A 4 17.96 2.55 -38.93
C LYS A 4 17.63 2.96 -37.49
N LYS A 5 16.63 3.81 -37.29
CA LYS A 5 15.93 4.00 -36.00
C LYS A 5 15.22 2.69 -35.68
N LYS A 6 15.61 2.05 -34.57
CA LYS A 6 14.88 0.95 -33.97
C LYS A 6 13.62 1.55 -33.31
N ASP A 7 12.46 1.21 -33.84
CA ASP A 7 11.15 1.57 -33.29
C ASP A 7 10.93 0.78 -32.00
N ASN A 8 10.91 1.49 -30.90
CA ASN A 8 10.64 0.95 -29.55
C ASN A 8 9.09 1.06 -29.30
N ARG A 9 8.27 0.35 -30.09
CA ARG A 9 6.81 0.37 -29.98
C ARG A 9 6.20 -0.80 -29.18
N GLY A 10 7.02 -1.61 -28.53
CA GLY A 10 6.53 -2.83 -27.86
C GLY A 10 6.10 -2.70 -26.39
N ASN A 11 6.05 -1.51 -25.79
CA ASN A 11 5.93 -1.43 -24.33
C ASN A 11 4.88 -0.44 -23.78
N ARG A 12 3.90 -0.02 -24.57
CA ARG A 12 2.87 0.94 -24.08
C ARG A 12 1.52 0.31 -23.71
N GLY A 13 1.13 -0.78 -24.30
CA GLY A 13 -0.16 -1.41 -24.02
C GLY A 13 -0.25 -2.25 -22.75
N MET A 14 0.88 -2.66 -22.21
CA MET A 14 0.91 -3.38 -20.92
C MET A 14 0.77 -2.46 -19.69
N LYS A 15 0.69 -1.15 -19.85
CA LYS A 15 0.72 -0.20 -18.73
C LYS A 15 -0.61 0.00 -18.03
N ALA A 16 -1.73 -0.21 -18.67
CA ALA A 16 -3.04 -0.04 -18.04
C ALA A 16 -3.39 -1.15 -17.03
N LEU A 17 -2.78 -2.33 -17.16
CA LEU A 17 -2.97 -3.46 -16.24
C LEU A 17 -1.80 -3.66 -15.25
N GLN A 18 -0.69 -2.97 -15.46
CA GLN A 18 0.56 -3.20 -14.74
C GLN A 18 0.64 -2.59 -13.34
N VAL A 19 -0.40 -1.94 -12.82
CA VAL A 19 -0.20 -0.89 -11.87
C VAL A 19 -0.76 -1.11 -10.48
N ILE A 20 -1.27 -2.25 -10.17
CA ILE A 20 -1.63 -2.51 -8.76
C ILE A 20 -0.41 -2.93 -7.91
N LEU A 21 0.81 -2.94 -8.50
CA LEU A 21 1.92 -3.58 -7.78
C LEU A 21 3.27 -2.96 -7.98
N LEU A 22 3.67 -2.09 -7.16
CA LEU A 22 5.09 -1.88 -6.83
C LEU A 22 5.31 -0.81 -5.76
N CYS A 23 4.58 -0.86 -4.69
CA CYS A 23 4.92 -0.16 -3.46
C CYS A 23 4.20 -0.81 -2.29
N LEU A 24 4.76 -1.84 -1.72
CA LEU A 24 4.45 -2.25 -0.36
C LEU A 24 5.55 -3.14 0.16
N PHE A 25 6.17 -2.65 1.14
CA PHE A 25 7.22 -3.21 1.95
C PHE A 25 6.60 -4.06 3.06
N GLY A 26 7.25 -5.08 3.48
CA GLY A 26 6.74 -6.18 4.20
C GLY A 26 6.75 -6.22 5.72
N PHE A 27 5.93 -7.03 6.40
CA PHE A 27 5.79 -7.11 7.87
C PHE A 27 5.37 -8.42 8.48
N SER A 28 5.85 -8.71 9.64
CA SER A 28 5.58 -9.93 10.41
C SER A 28 4.88 -9.67 11.74
N LEU A 29 3.98 -10.58 12.06
CA LEU A 29 3.27 -10.73 13.32
C LEU A 29 4.16 -10.65 14.56
N MET A 30 3.72 -9.94 15.57
CA MET A 30 4.09 -10.23 16.93
C MET A 30 2.91 -10.20 17.88
N SER A 31 2.87 -11.26 18.67
CA SER A 31 1.96 -11.54 19.77
C SER A 31 1.84 -10.38 20.77
N MET A 32 0.61 -10.15 21.18
CA MET A 32 0.22 -9.25 22.26
C MET A 32 1.08 -9.47 23.52
N ILE A 33 1.74 -8.40 23.93
CA ILE A 33 2.12 -8.25 25.35
C ILE A 33 1.30 -7.06 25.85
N ASN A 34 0.30 -7.36 26.67
CA ASN A 34 -0.42 -6.38 27.47
C ASN A 34 0.57 -5.76 28.47
N GLY A 35 1.20 -4.66 28.09
CA GLY A 35 1.91 -3.78 28.98
C GLY A 35 0.94 -2.77 29.58
N GLN A 36 0.47 -3.00 30.79
CA GLN A 36 -0.21 -1.98 31.57
C GLN A 36 0.76 -0.82 31.80
N TRP A 37 0.44 0.32 31.28
CA TRP A 37 1.07 1.59 31.64
C TRP A 37 0.68 1.92 33.09
N SER A 38 1.54 1.61 34.05
CA SER A 38 1.44 2.17 35.39
C SER A 38 2.13 3.54 35.38
N THR A 39 1.34 4.58 35.45
CA THR A 39 1.82 5.90 35.88
C THR A 39 2.41 5.75 37.27
N VAL A 40 3.73 5.73 37.36
CA VAL A 40 4.42 5.80 38.66
C VAL A 40 4.30 7.24 39.13
N ASN A 41 3.25 7.53 39.89
CA ASN A 41 3.25 8.66 40.79
C ASN A 41 4.32 8.41 41.85
N GLY A 42 5.44 9.08 41.73
CA GLY A 42 6.51 9.06 42.73
C GLY A 42 6.04 9.65 44.03
N GLN A 43 5.42 8.83 44.90
CA GLN A 43 5.46 9.12 46.32
C GLN A 43 6.84 8.64 46.80
N ARG A 44 7.72 9.61 47.14
CA ARG A 44 8.93 9.35 47.93
C ARG A 44 8.50 8.68 49.22
N SER A 45 8.74 7.41 49.39
CA SER A 45 8.75 6.74 50.67
C SER A 45 10.01 7.23 51.38
N THR A 46 9.83 8.08 52.39
CA THR A 46 10.86 8.47 53.36
C THR A 46 11.07 7.36 54.38
N ASP A 47 11.75 6.29 53.97
CA ASP A 47 12.40 5.34 54.84
C ASP A 47 13.56 4.70 54.05
N GLN A 48 14.61 5.49 53.86
CA GLN A 48 15.95 4.95 53.58
C GLN A 48 16.80 5.24 54.81
N ASP A 49 17.35 4.14 55.35
CA ASP A 49 18.44 4.08 56.28
C ASP A 49 19.50 5.15 55.88
N PRO A 50 20.04 6.00 56.77
CA PRO A 50 21.01 6.99 56.40
C PRO A 50 22.24 6.30 55.80
N GLN A 51 22.29 6.20 54.48
CA GLN A 51 23.47 5.70 53.77
C GLN A 51 24.68 6.51 54.29
N LYS A 52 25.66 5.77 54.79
CA LYS A 52 26.94 6.31 55.22
C LYS A 52 27.52 7.11 54.05
N LYS A 53 27.44 8.45 54.12
CA LYS A 53 27.90 9.32 53.06
C LYS A 53 29.36 9.03 52.76
N VAL A 54 29.62 8.39 51.60
CA VAL A 54 30.97 8.08 51.13
C VAL A 54 31.66 9.40 50.82
N ARG A 55 32.91 9.60 51.22
CA ARG A 55 33.71 10.76 50.87
C ARG A 55 34.48 10.54 49.58
N ILE A 56 34.83 11.61 48.93
CA ILE A 56 35.76 11.59 47.80
C ILE A 56 37.18 11.39 48.39
N ASP A 57 37.84 10.32 48.06
CA ASP A 57 39.17 9.97 48.53
C ASP A 57 40.21 10.41 47.49
N LEU A 58 41.27 11.09 47.96
CA LEU A 58 42.48 11.32 47.15
C LEU A 58 43.33 10.05 47.18
N LEU A 59 43.56 9.47 45.99
CA LEU A 59 44.44 8.30 45.84
C LEU A 59 45.86 8.72 45.45
N TYR A 60 46.00 9.72 44.57
CA TYR A 60 47.29 10.21 44.11
C TYR A 60 47.23 11.66 43.59
N ALA A 61 48.30 12.42 43.80
CA ALA A 61 48.61 13.68 43.13
C ALA A 61 50.11 13.90 43.25
N ASP A 62 50.76 14.59 42.29
CA ASP A 62 52.19 14.93 42.38
C ASP A 62 52.39 16.02 43.45
N GLU A 63 51.47 16.95 43.59
CA GLU A 63 51.49 18.03 44.58
C GLU A 63 50.09 18.18 45.21
N ALA A 64 50.02 18.29 46.53
CA ALA A 64 48.79 18.64 47.27
C ALA A 64 49.07 19.78 48.23
N VAL A 65 48.34 20.87 48.09
CA VAL A 65 48.52 22.09 48.90
C VAL A 65 47.20 22.44 49.59
N ALA A 66 47.22 22.49 50.92
CA ALA A 66 46.11 22.99 51.74
C ALA A 66 46.52 24.29 52.44
N ASN A 67 45.77 25.36 52.26
CA ASN A 67 46.06 26.63 52.96
C ASN A 67 45.03 26.88 54.07
N GLN A 68 45.34 26.37 55.23
CA GLN A 68 44.47 26.43 56.41
C GLN A 68 44.14 27.86 56.92
N GLN A 69 44.92 28.88 56.50
CA GLN A 69 44.67 30.28 56.93
C GLN A 69 43.75 31.06 56.02
N LYS A 70 43.77 30.78 54.69
CA LYS A 70 42.99 31.51 53.67
C LYS A 70 41.77 30.76 53.19
N ARG A 71 41.84 29.44 52.99
CA ARG A 71 40.76 28.56 52.54
C ARG A 71 40.94 27.17 53.23
N PRO A 72 40.53 27.00 54.50
CA PRO A 72 40.77 25.80 55.28
C PRO A 72 40.04 24.57 54.70
N ASP A 73 38.97 24.77 53.94
CA ASP A 73 38.10 23.71 53.40
C ASP A 73 38.46 23.33 51.96
N VAL A 74 39.55 23.87 51.36
CA VAL A 74 39.94 23.64 49.97
C VAL A 74 41.34 23.10 49.86
N GLN A 75 41.49 21.94 49.19
CA GLN A 75 42.78 21.41 48.79
C GLN A 75 43.00 21.63 47.28
N VAL A 76 44.19 22.11 46.92
CA VAL A 76 44.65 22.27 45.55
C VAL A 76 45.55 21.09 45.23
N LEU A 77 45.19 20.34 44.20
CA LEU A 77 45.94 19.17 43.72
C LEU A 77 46.52 19.47 42.31
N ARG A 78 47.73 19.04 42.03
CA ARG A 78 48.38 19.24 40.75
C ARG A 78 49.18 18.01 40.36
N GLY A 79 49.17 17.68 39.05
CA GLY A 79 49.89 16.62 38.41
C GLY A 79 49.31 15.25 38.69
N SER A 80 48.93 14.54 37.62
CA SER A 80 48.50 13.15 37.63
C SER A 80 47.45 12.83 38.71
N VAL A 81 46.49 13.75 38.94
CA VAL A 81 45.51 13.59 40.04
C VAL A 81 44.64 12.37 39.82
N LYS A 82 44.52 11.54 40.88
CA LYS A 82 43.61 10.37 40.89
C LYS A 82 42.75 10.43 42.14
N LEU A 83 41.44 10.46 41.95
CA LEU A 83 40.44 10.48 43.01
C LEU A 83 39.52 9.24 42.91
N LYS A 84 38.87 8.93 44.01
CA LYS A 84 37.88 7.83 44.05
C LYS A 84 36.66 8.26 44.84
N HIS A 85 35.48 7.95 44.35
CA HIS A 85 34.22 8.05 45.08
C HIS A 85 33.40 6.77 44.88
N ASP A 86 33.31 5.98 45.92
CA ASP A 86 32.68 4.63 45.88
C ASP A 86 33.35 3.72 44.81
N SER A 87 32.63 3.33 43.78
CA SER A 87 33.13 2.51 42.66
C SER A 87 33.72 3.31 41.49
N MET A 88 33.60 4.64 41.53
CA MET A 88 34.03 5.52 40.45
C MET A 88 35.44 6.03 40.70
N TYR A 89 36.25 6.09 39.63
CA TYR A 89 37.55 6.75 39.63
C TYR A 89 37.51 8.00 38.73
N MET A 90 38.23 9.04 39.19
CA MET A 90 38.37 10.31 38.46
C MET A 90 39.87 10.63 38.29
N TYR A 91 40.24 11.08 37.14
CA TYR A 91 41.61 11.46 36.77
C TYR A 91 41.58 12.85 36.13
N CYS A 92 42.62 13.69 36.40
CA CYS A 92 42.79 15.00 35.79
C CYS A 92 44.22 15.53 35.99
N ASP A 93 44.53 16.65 35.31
CA ASP A 93 45.81 17.29 35.50
C ASP A 93 45.88 18.11 36.79
N SER A 94 44.77 18.75 37.17
CA SER A 94 44.66 19.52 38.41
C SER A 94 43.23 19.50 38.97
N ALA A 95 43.10 19.60 40.28
CA ALA A 95 41.80 19.64 40.94
C ALA A 95 41.77 20.54 42.17
N LEU A 96 40.56 21.02 42.50
CA LEU A 96 40.22 21.64 43.78
C LEU A 96 39.25 20.70 44.50
N ILE A 97 39.61 20.18 45.68
CA ILE A 97 38.71 19.44 46.56
C ILE A 97 38.10 20.38 47.60
N PHE A 98 36.78 20.40 47.68
CA PHE A 98 36.00 21.12 48.66
C PHE A 98 35.51 20.13 49.75
N GLU A 99 36.31 19.92 50.77
CA GLU A 99 36.08 18.84 51.78
C GLU A 99 34.73 18.98 52.48
N LYS A 100 34.32 20.23 52.82
CA LYS A 100 33.11 20.51 53.58
C LYS A 100 31.82 20.12 52.83
N ILE A 101 31.79 20.32 51.52
CA ILE A 101 30.64 20.00 50.66
C ILE A 101 30.85 18.74 49.83
N ASN A 102 31.94 18.03 50.08
CA ASN A 102 32.29 16.77 49.40
C ASN A 102 32.24 16.89 47.88
N SER A 103 32.85 17.94 47.32
CA SER A 103 32.84 18.17 45.86
C SER A 103 34.24 18.39 45.30
N VAL A 104 34.37 18.22 43.99
CA VAL A 104 35.61 18.36 43.24
C VAL A 104 35.40 19.20 42.00
N GLU A 105 36.32 20.13 41.75
CA GLU A 105 36.48 20.82 40.48
C GLU A 105 37.77 20.34 39.83
N ALA A 106 37.67 19.69 38.64
CA ALA A 106 38.77 19.06 37.93
C ALA A 106 39.00 19.75 36.58
N VAL A 107 40.25 19.99 36.22
CA VAL A 107 40.63 20.67 34.99
C VAL A 107 41.77 19.95 34.29
N GLY A 108 41.68 19.83 32.98
CA GLY A 108 42.66 19.27 32.09
C GLY A 108 42.63 17.73 32.07
N ASN A 109 42.51 17.17 30.88
CA ASN A 109 42.47 15.73 30.63
C ASN A 109 41.59 14.94 31.61
N VAL A 110 40.41 15.51 31.91
CA VAL A 110 39.47 14.88 32.83
C VAL A 110 38.98 13.55 32.28
N ARG A 111 39.03 12.51 33.11
CA ARG A 111 38.50 11.17 32.81
C ARG A 111 37.80 10.61 34.04
N MET A 112 36.57 10.23 33.89
CA MET A 112 35.75 9.50 34.87
C MET A 112 35.54 8.09 34.40
N GLU A 113 35.71 7.10 35.27
CA GLU A 113 35.57 5.67 35.01
C GLU A 113 34.59 5.06 36.00
N GLN A 114 33.60 4.30 35.49
CA GLN A 114 32.67 3.51 36.32
C GLN A 114 32.62 2.08 35.79
N GLY A 115 33.17 1.17 36.56
CA GLY A 115 33.38 -0.20 36.09
C GLY A 115 34.41 -0.28 34.96
N ASP A 116 34.22 -1.25 34.06
CA ASP A 116 35.10 -1.56 32.94
C ASP A 116 34.48 -1.17 31.56
N THR A 117 33.31 -0.57 31.57
CA THR A 117 32.54 -0.33 30.36
C THR A 117 32.13 1.12 30.14
N LEU A 118 32.14 1.95 31.19
CA LEU A 118 31.75 3.36 31.11
C LEU A 118 32.94 4.28 31.38
N PHE A 119 33.25 5.12 30.38
CA PHE A 119 34.31 6.13 30.45
C PHE A 119 33.74 7.46 29.98
N ILE A 120 33.98 8.54 30.78
CA ILE A 120 33.56 9.90 30.40
C ILE A 120 34.80 10.80 30.44
N TYR A 121 35.04 11.52 29.35
CA TYR A 121 36.15 12.43 29.16
C TYR A 121 35.64 13.84 29.00
N GLY A 122 36.48 14.84 29.30
CA GLY A 122 36.22 16.26 29.09
C GLY A 122 37.42 17.13 29.51
N ASP A 123 37.38 18.41 29.26
CA ASP A 123 38.44 19.32 29.67
C ASP A 123 38.18 19.93 31.05
N TYR A 124 36.92 20.02 31.48
CA TYR A 124 36.49 20.50 32.78
C TYR A 124 35.41 19.59 33.37
N MET A 125 35.46 19.40 34.70
CA MET A 125 34.41 18.69 35.45
C MET A 125 34.21 19.33 36.83
N TYR A 126 32.94 19.62 37.18
CA TYR A 126 32.51 19.80 38.55
C TYR A 126 31.74 18.52 39.00
N TYR A 127 32.18 17.90 40.08
CA TYR A 127 31.53 16.75 40.66
C TYR A 127 31.04 17.03 42.08
N ASP A 128 29.70 16.89 42.28
CA ASP A 128 29.07 16.89 43.59
C ASP A 128 28.96 15.50 44.16
N GLY A 129 29.75 15.16 45.13
CA GLY A 129 29.75 13.85 45.76
C GLY A 129 28.58 13.64 46.73
N MET A 130 27.82 14.66 47.08
CA MET A 130 26.61 14.53 47.92
C MET A 130 25.42 14.14 47.07
N GLU A 131 25.27 14.77 45.91
CA GLU A 131 24.22 14.51 44.91
C GLU A 131 24.65 13.44 43.90
N GLN A 132 25.94 13.09 43.85
CA GLN A 132 26.56 12.16 42.90
C GLN A 132 26.36 12.61 41.44
N LEU A 133 26.39 13.94 41.20
CA LEU A 133 26.20 14.57 39.92
C LEU A 133 27.54 15.09 39.37
N ALA A 134 27.93 14.63 38.17
CA ALA A 134 29.09 15.14 37.45
C ALA A 134 28.65 16.09 36.33
N LYS A 135 29.20 17.31 36.29
CA LYS A 135 28.97 18.27 35.22
C LYS A 135 30.25 18.44 34.43
N LEU A 136 30.30 17.88 33.23
CA LEU A 136 31.45 17.95 32.33
C LEU A 136 31.19 19.01 31.24
N ARG A 137 32.27 19.72 30.86
CA ARG A 137 32.21 20.75 29.84
C ARG A 137 33.46 20.69 28.94
N GLU A 138 33.28 21.13 27.72
CA GLU A 138 34.28 21.22 26.67
C GLU A 138 34.84 19.84 26.26
N ASN A 139 34.70 19.51 24.95
CA ASN A 139 35.19 18.28 24.37
C ASN A 139 34.73 17.01 25.12
N VAL A 140 33.48 16.98 25.55
CA VAL A 140 32.97 15.89 26.36
C VAL A 140 32.69 14.65 25.47
N ARG A 141 33.15 13.49 25.93
CA ARG A 141 32.94 12.23 25.25
C ARG A 141 32.61 11.13 26.26
N LEU A 142 31.38 10.59 26.20
CA LEU A 142 30.96 9.43 26.96
C LEU A 142 31.10 8.20 26.08
N ILE A 143 31.80 7.18 26.55
CA ILE A 143 31.96 5.88 25.88
C ILE A 143 31.36 4.79 26.75
N ASN A 144 30.43 4.02 26.16
CA ASN A 144 29.87 2.84 26.78
C ASN A 144 29.91 1.66 25.81
N ARG A 145 30.94 0.82 25.92
CA ARG A 145 31.24 -0.27 24.96
C ARG A 145 31.41 0.30 23.54
N GLU A 146 30.47 -0.05 22.61
CA GLU A 146 30.49 0.39 21.21
C GLU A 146 29.72 1.69 20.97
N THR A 147 29.07 2.23 22.02
CA THR A 147 28.32 3.49 21.93
C THR A 147 29.18 4.66 22.40
N GLN A 148 29.22 5.73 21.62
CA GLN A 148 29.93 6.95 21.93
C GLN A 148 28.98 8.15 21.81
N LEU A 149 28.91 8.97 22.85
CA LEU A 149 28.22 10.26 22.85
C LEU A 149 29.27 11.38 22.90
N GLU A 150 29.22 12.33 21.98
CA GLU A 150 30.06 13.51 21.88
C GLU A 150 29.20 14.76 22.06
N THR A 151 29.64 15.70 22.92
CA THR A 151 28.95 16.99 23.20
C THR A 151 29.91 17.97 23.84
N ASP A 152 29.53 19.22 23.95
CA ASP A 152 30.29 20.20 24.73
C ASP A 152 29.79 20.37 26.17
N SER A 153 28.60 19.87 26.50
CA SER A 153 28.01 19.87 27.84
C SER A 153 27.36 18.56 28.19
N LEU A 154 27.76 17.93 29.30
CA LEU A 154 27.16 16.71 29.83
C LEU A 154 27.00 16.82 31.34
N ASP A 155 25.79 16.67 31.83
CA ASP A 155 25.50 16.45 33.23
C ASP A 155 25.18 14.95 33.44
N TYR A 156 26.03 14.22 34.18
CA TYR A 156 25.88 12.80 34.45
C TYR A 156 25.44 12.53 35.87
N ASP A 157 24.19 12.07 36.04
CA ASP A 157 23.63 11.63 37.31
C ASP A 157 23.97 10.14 37.53
N ARG A 158 24.83 9.87 38.55
CA ARG A 158 25.27 8.52 38.88
C ARG A 158 24.21 7.70 39.63
N VAL A 159 23.23 8.37 40.27
CA VAL A 159 22.15 7.70 40.98
C VAL A 159 21.11 7.15 39.98
N ALA A 160 20.83 7.95 38.97
CA ALA A 160 19.92 7.59 37.86
C ALA A 160 20.62 6.80 36.75
N ASP A 161 21.96 6.76 36.73
CA ASP A 161 22.77 6.28 35.61
C ASP A 161 22.34 6.93 34.26
N LEU A 162 22.28 8.27 34.25
CA LEU A 162 21.73 9.03 33.14
C LEU A 162 22.60 10.25 32.83
N GLY A 163 22.98 10.41 31.59
CA GLY A 163 23.70 11.59 31.09
C GLY A 163 22.80 12.48 30.26
N TYR A 164 22.77 13.78 30.55
CA TYR A 164 22.01 14.81 29.85
C TYR A 164 22.94 15.76 29.12
N TYR A 165 22.65 16.10 27.87
CA TYR A 165 23.33 17.14 27.11
C TYR A 165 22.32 18.19 26.60
N PHE A 166 22.76 19.45 26.42
CA PHE A 166 21.85 20.55 26.08
C PHE A 166 22.45 21.61 25.14
N ASP A 167 23.64 21.40 24.63
CA ASP A 167 24.32 22.29 23.67
C ASP A 167 24.61 21.57 22.34
N GLY A 168 23.72 20.63 21.96
CA GLY A 168 23.94 19.72 20.86
C GLY A 168 24.75 18.50 21.24
N GLY A 169 24.45 17.36 20.62
CA GLY A 169 25.14 16.10 20.86
C GLY A 169 25.09 15.18 19.67
N THR A 170 26.09 14.30 19.57
CA THR A 170 26.17 13.26 18.56
C THR A 170 26.40 11.91 19.23
N LEU A 171 25.44 11.02 19.11
CA LEU A 171 25.57 9.63 19.55
C LEU A 171 25.90 8.74 18.36
N LYS A 172 26.94 7.97 18.49
CA LYS A 172 27.40 7.02 17.46
C LYS A 172 27.37 5.60 18.01
N ASP A 173 26.88 4.67 17.24
CA ASP A 173 27.04 3.24 17.51
C ASP A 173 27.66 2.52 16.29
N THR A 174 27.56 1.20 16.22
CA THR A 174 28.16 0.40 15.14
C THR A 174 27.53 0.64 13.76
N VAL A 175 26.34 1.20 13.68
CA VAL A 175 25.53 1.30 12.47
C VAL A 175 25.02 2.71 12.23
N ASN A 176 24.65 3.43 13.30
CA ASN A 176 23.90 4.67 13.22
C ASN A 176 24.68 5.84 13.81
N VAL A 177 24.41 7.04 13.28
CA VAL A 177 24.81 8.32 13.85
C VAL A 177 23.54 9.12 14.12
N LEU A 178 23.35 9.54 15.39
CA LEU A 178 22.19 10.34 15.81
C LEU A 178 22.66 11.71 16.32
N THR A 179 22.02 12.76 15.89
CA THR A 179 22.29 14.14 16.34
C THR A 179 20.99 14.80 16.83
N SER A 180 21.10 15.68 17.84
CA SER A 180 19.99 16.53 18.30
C SER A 180 20.52 17.72 19.09
N VAL A 181 19.64 18.66 19.43
CA VAL A 181 19.99 19.81 20.29
C VAL A 181 20.04 19.40 21.74
N LEU A 182 19.02 18.70 22.22
CA LEU A 182 18.96 18.16 23.58
C LEU A 182 18.89 16.64 23.52
N GLY A 183 19.35 16.00 24.58
CA GLY A 183 19.13 14.57 24.72
C GLY A 183 19.68 13.98 26.00
N GLU A 184 19.32 12.73 26.21
CA GLU A 184 19.76 11.92 27.33
C GLU A 184 20.17 10.52 26.89
N TYR A 185 21.10 9.93 27.61
CA TYR A 185 21.54 8.56 27.39
C TYR A 185 21.77 7.82 28.69
N SER A 186 21.18 6.65 28.85
CA SER A 186 21.44 5.74 29.96
C SER A 186 22.37 4.60 29.54
N PRO A 187 23.59 4.53 30.08
CA PRO A 187 24.50 3.42 29.84
C PRO A 187 24.00 2.06 30.34
N VAL A 188 23.05 2.05 31.28
CA VAL A 188 22.47 0.83 31.89
C VAL A 188 21.32 0.28 31.03
N THR A 189 20.32 1.09 30.71
CA THR A 189 19.15 0.68 29.89
C THR A 189 19.45 0.69 28.40
N LYS A 190 20.58 1.27 27.97
CA LYS A 190 20.97 1.47 26.56
C LYS A 190 20.01 2.38 25.79
N GLN A 191 19.15 3.09 26.49
CA GLN A 191 18.16 3.97 25.89
C GLN A 191 18.72 5.39 25.78
N ALA A 192 18.51 6.00 24.64
CA ALA A 192 18.75 7.42 24.39
C ALA A 192 17.45 8.09 23.95
N VAL A 193 17.22 9.30 24.42
CA VAL A 193 16.14 10.18 23.98
C VAL A 193 16.78 11.40 23.35
N PHE A 194 16.25 11.83 22.22
CA PHE A 194 16.71 12.97 21.44
C PHE A 194 15.57 13.93 21.21
N GLU A 195 15.81 15.21 21.43
CA GLU A 195 14.82 16.26 21.27
C GLU A 195 15.39 17.41 20.45
N TYR A 196 14.57 17.99 19.62
CA TYR A 196 14.79 19.11 18.71
C TYR A 196 15.84 18.87 17.62
N ASN A 197 15.36 18.97 16.37
CA ASN A 197 16.17 18.77 15.17
C ASN A 197 16.90 17.42 15.18
N VAL A 198 16.18 16.36 15.49
CA VAL A 198 16.77 15.02 15.54
C VAL A 198 17.03 14.52 14.12
N GLU A 199 18.26 14.05 13.90
CA GLU A 199 18.65 13.37 12.66
C GLU A 199 19.32 12.04 13.01
N LEU A 200 18.77 10.93 12.48
CA LEU A 200 19.38 9.60 12.51
C LEU A 200 19.86 9.26 11.12
N VAL A 201 21.15 9.09 10.95
CA VAL A 201 21.80 8.69 9.70
C VAL A 201 22.22 7.23 9.79
N ASN A 202 21.70 6.43 8.86
CA ASN A 202 22.04 5.04 8.63
C ASN A 202 22.56 4.89 7.21
N PRO A 203 23.43 3.94 6.85
CA PRO A 203 23.90 3.73 5.48
C PRO A 203 22.78 3.54 4.44
N GLN A 204 21.58 3.13 4.85
CA GLN A 204 20.43 2.84 3.98
C GLN A 204 19.40 3.96 3.93
N PHE A 205 19.31 4.82 4.96
CA PHE A 205 18.29 5.86 5.09
C PHE A 205 18.72 6.98 6.04
N THR A 206 18.02 8.10 5.97
CA THR A 206 18.08 9.19 6.96
C THR A 206 16.67 9.36 7.54
N LEU A 207 16.58 9.47 8.87
CA LEU A 207 15.34 9.78 9.58
C LEU A 207 15.51 11.15 10.26
N THR A 208 14.58 12.06 10.03
CA THR A 208 14.49 13.36 10.72
C THR A 208 13.21 13.45 11.53
N SER A 209 13.27 14.04 12.72
CA SER A 209 12.14 14.17 13.64
C SER A 209 12.41 15.28 14.67
N GLU A 210 11.38 15.70 15.42
CA GLU A 210 11.57 16.58 16.59
C GLU A 210 11.82 15.80 17.88
N ASP A 211 11.37 14.55 17.95
CA ASP A 211 11.49 13.68 19.12
C ASP A 211 11.71 12.22 18.68
N LEU A 212 12.75 11.59 19.20
CA LEU A 212 13.09 10.22 18.88
C LEU A 212 13.66 9.52 20.12
N THR A 213 13.18 8.33 20.41
CA THR A 213 13.81 7.42 21.38
C THR A 213 14.55 6.32 20.64
N TYR A 214 15.80 6.06 21.01
CA TYR A 214 16.61 5.03 20.39
C TYR A 214 17.26 4.10 21.41
N ASN A 215 17.19 2.80 21.17
CA ASN A 215 17.89 1.82 22.00
C ASN A 215 19.15 1.30 21.28
N THR A 216 20.33 1.59 21.84
CA THR A 216 21.63 1.28 21.22
C THR A 216 21.98 -0.19 21.21
N GLU A 217 21.29 -1.04 22.00
CA GLU A 217 21.48 -2.50 22.03
C GLU A 217 20.55 -3.20 21.05
N THR A 218 19.25 -2.91 21.10
CA THR A 218 18.23 -3.54 20.22
C THR A 218 18.18 -2.91 18.84
N LYS A 219 18.80 -1.73 18.66
CA LYS A 219 18.80 -0.93 17.42
C LYS A 219 17.39 -0.49 17.00
N ILE A 220 16.51 -0.31 17.96
CA ILE A 220 15.14 0.13 17.74
C ILE A 220 15.03 1.64 17.93
N ALA A 221 14.56 2.33 16.91
CA ALA A 221 14.12 3.72 16.94
C ALA A 221 12.61 3.76 17.15
N THR A 222 12.16 4.50 18.16
CA THR A 222 10.74 4.78 18.41
C THR A 222 10.47 6.22 18.06
N ILE A 223 9.55 6.43 17.13
CA ILE A 223 9.14 7.72 16.60
C ILE A 223 7.92 8.17 17.38
N ASN A 224 7.99 9.35 18.00
CA ASN A 224 6.94 9.88 18.87
C ASN A 224 6.39 11.24 18.38
N SER A 225 6.94 11.78 17.31
CA SER A 225 6.52 13.03 16.67
C SER A 225 6.58 12.93 15.16
N ASP A 226 6.18 13.97 14.44
CA ASP A 226 6.26 14.00 12.98
C ASP A 226 7.70 13.71 12.52
N ALA A 227 7.83 12.72 11.66
CA ALA A 227 9.10 12.23 11.15
C ALA A 227 9.05 11.98 9.64
N GLU A 228 10.18 12.23 9.01
CA GLU A 228 10.45 11.91 7.62
C GLU A 228 11.59 10.89 7.53
N ILE A 229 11.36 9.77 6.83
CA ILE A 229 12.37 8.74 6.59
C ILE A 229 12.64 8.70 5.09
N VAL A 230 13.85 9.04 4.68
CA VAL A 230 14.24 9.15 3.27
C VAL A 230 15.25 8.06 2.93
N ASN A 231 15.00 7.29 1.88
CA ASN A 231 15.96 6.40 1.26
C ASN A 231 16.06 6.66 -0.25
N GLU A 232 16.89 5.90 -0.98
CA GLU A 232 17.10 6.09 -2.43
C GLU A 232 15.82 5.99 -3.28
N GLN A 233 14.80 5.29 -2.84
CA GLN A 233 13.62 4.95 -3.63
C GLN A 233 12.35 5.60 -3.11
N SER A 234 12.26 5.88 -1.80
CA SER A 234 11.02 6.31 -1.17
C SER A 234 11.24 7.30 -0.04
N THR A 235 10.19 8.06 0.24
CA THR A 235 10.06 8.90 1.42
C THR A 235 8.85 8.44 2.22
N ILE A 236 9.02 8.29 3.53
CA ILE A 236 7.96 7.90 4.46
C ILE A 236 7.71 9.05 5.42
N TYR A 237 6.45 9.44 5.57
CA TYR A 237 5.98 10.41 6.56
C TYR A 237 5.15 9.67 7.60
N THR A 238 5.50 9.84 8.87
CA THR A 238 4.83 9.20 10.00
C THR A 238 4.92 10.08 11.23
N SER A 239 4.00 9.93 12.18
CA SER A 239 4.06 10.63 13.47
C SER A 239 4.16 9.68 14.66
N LEU A 240 4.01 8.40 14.40
CA LEU A 240 4.14 7.35 15.43
C LEU A 240 4.61 6.06 14.78
N GLY A 241 5.66 5.45 15.34
CA GLY A 241 6.14 4.21 14.81
C GLY A 241 7.33 3.63 15.56
N VAL A 242 7.67 2.42 15.21
CA VAL A 242 8.84 1.70 15.71
C VAL A 242 9.60 1.16 14.52
N TYR A 243 10.91 1.39 14.48
CA TYR A 243 11.76 0.95 13.37
C TYR A 243 13.07 0.34 13.89
N ASN A 244 13.37 -0.88 13.47
CA ASN A 244 14.65 -1.52 13.76
C ASN A 244 15.65 -1.22 12.63
N THR A 245 16.71 -0.48 12.94
CA THR A 245 17.69 0.04 11.94
C THR A 245 18.61 -1.03 11.35
N VAL A 246 18.64 -2.23 11.90
CA VAL A 246 19.48 -3.37 11.42
C VAL A 246 18.65 -4.38 10.65
N THR A 247 17.48 -4.77 11.18
CA THR A 247 16.61 -5.73 10.51
C THR A 247 15.72 -5.08 9.46
N GLU A 248 15.70 -3.77 9.40
CA GLU A 248 14.86 -2.97 8.53
C GLU A 248 13.37 -3.34 8.64
N ARG A 249 12.95 -3.66 9.87
CA ARG A 249 11.56 -3.85 10.24
C ARG A 249 11.03 -2.60 10.90
N GLY A 250 9.84 -2.19 10.54
CA GLY A 250 9.18 -1.06 11.14
C GLY A 250 7.67 -1.27 11.29
N GLU A 251 7.02 -0.64 12.22
CA GLU A 251 5.58 -0.58 12.42
C GLU A 251 5.19 0.89 12.51
N LEU A 252 4.43 1.37 11.54
CA LEU A 252 4.05 2.77 11.43
C LEU A 252 2.56 2.90 11.68
N PHE A 253 2.19 3.87 12.50
CA PHE A 253 0.82 4.12 12.94
C PHE A 253 0.34 5.50 12.51
N ASN A 254 -0.87 5.91 12.95
CA ASN A 254 -1.42 7.25 12.72
C ASN A 254 -1.51 7.65 11.23
N ARG A 255 -1.92 6.71 10.37
CA ARG A 255 -2.13 6.96 8.95
C ARG A 255 -0.88 7.46 8.23
N SER A 256 0.20 6.74 8.38
CA SER A 256 1.46 7.01 7.70
C SER A 256 1.32 7.03 6.18
N LEU A 257 2.19 7.80 5.52
CA LEU A 257 2.24 7.97 4.06
C LEU A 257 3.60 7.52 3.53
N VAL A 258 3.58 6.59 2.59
CA VAL A 258 4.77 6.20 1.82
C VAL A 258 4.65 6.77 0.41
N VAL A 259 5.69 7.45 -0.05
CA VAL A 259 5.77 8.04 -1.40
C VAL A 259 6.94 7.40 -2.16
N ASN A 260 6.69 6.86 -3.34
CA ASN A 260 7.70 6.26 -4.20
C ASN A 260 7.37 6.52 -5.68
N GLN A 261 8.20 7.30 -6.38
CA GLN A 261 8.14 7.49 -7.84
C GLN A 261 6.72 7.71 -8.43
N GLY A 262 5.95 8.61 -7.83
CA GLY A 262 4.57 8.90 -8.28
C GLY A 262 3.50 7.94 -7.76
N ARG A 263 3.89 7.06 -6.84
CA ARG A 263 2.98 6.17 -6.10
C ARG A 263 2.91 6.57 -4.65
N THR A 264 1.73 6.45 -4.06
CA THR A 264 1.54 6.70 -2.64
C THR A 264 0.77 5.55 -2.00
N LEU A 265 1.20 5.16 -0.79
CA LEU A 265 0.49 4.21 0.04
C LEU A 265 0.15 4.86 1.36
N THR A 266 -1.09 4.76 1.78
CA THR A 266 -1.52 5.14 3.12
C THR A 266 -2.34 4.04 3.77
N GLY A 267 -2.29 3.96 5.11
CA GLY A 267 -3.10 3.06 5.93
C GLY A 267 -3.02 3.50 7.38
N ASP A 268 -4.00 3.11 8.19
CA ASP A 268 -4.00 3.46 9.61
C ASP A 268 -2.82 2.79 10.34
N THR A 269 -2.40 1.61 9.87
CA THR A 269 -1.18 0.91 10.29
C THR A 269 -0.49 0.32 9.07
N LEU A 270 0.81 0.57 8.96
CA LEU A 270 1.69 -0.02 7.95
C LEU A 270 2.74 -0.88 8.65
N LEU A 271 2.84 -2.11 8.25
CA LEU A 271 3.78 -3.07 8.75
C LEU A 271 4.81 -3.44 7.64
N TYR A 272 6.15 -3.55 7.93
CA TYR A 272 7.23 -3.64 6.94
C TYR A 272 8.36 -4.61 7.34
N ASP A 273 8.73 -5.55 6.49
CA ASP A 273 9.89 -6.42 6.65
C ASP A 273 10.70 -6.50 5.35
N ARG A 274 11.70 -5.65 5.23
CA ARG A 274 12.52 -5.55 4.00
C ARG A 274 13.38 -6.77 3.76
N GLN A 275 13.87 -7.42 4.80
CA GLN A 275 14.69 -8.63 4.64
C GLN A 275 13.90 -9.79 4.04
N HIS A 276 12.62 -9.90 4.37
CA HIS A 276 11.73 -10.94 3.85
C HIS A 276 10.88 -10.48 2.68
N GLY A 277 10.95 -9.19 2.32
CA GLY A 277 10.28 -8.62 1.16
C GLY A 277 8.76 -8.74 1.20
N PHE A 278 8.11 -8.48 2.34
CA PHE A 278 6.66 -8.49 2.39
C PHE A 278 6.04 -7.34 3.19
N GLY A 279 4.77 -6.93 2.87
CA GLY A 279 4.02 -5.81 3.41
C GLY A 279 2.58 -6.07 3.74
N GLU A 280 2.16 -5.45 4.86
CA GLU A 280 0.77 -5.43 5.28
C GLU A 280 0.35 -3.99 5.60
N ALA A 281 -0.84 -3.63 5.18
CA ALA A 281 -1.46 -2.35 5.49
C ALA A 281 -2.88 -2.59 6.02
N PHE A 282 -3.23 -1.91 7.08
CA PHE A 282 -4.50 -2.08 7.77
C PHE A 282 -5.22 -0.74 7.93
N GLY A 283 -6.54 -0.79 7.83
CA GLY A 283 -7.46 0.33 8.05
C GLY A 283 -7.35 1.41 6.98
N ASN A 284 -8.44 1.67 6.26
CA ASN A 284 -8.55 2.75 5.26
C ASN A 284 -7.35 2.79 4.28
N VAL A 285 -6.90 1.63 3.84
CA VAL A 285 -5.73 1.52 2.96
C VAL A 285 -6.06 2.14 1.60
N ALA A 286 -5.15 2.96 1.08
CA ALA A 286 -5.20 3.47 -0.28
C ALA A 286 -3.82 3.45 -0.91
N LEU A 287 -3.70 2.69 -2.00
CA LEU A 287 -2.55 2.70 -2.89
C LEU A 287 -2.94 3.46 -4.15
N ASN A 288 -2.33 4.62 -4.38
CA ASN A 288 -2.57 5.43 -5.56
C ASN A 288 -1.33 5.41 -6.47
N ASP A 289 -1.51 5.03 -7.72
CA ASP A 289 -0.50 5.11 -8.76
C ASP A 289 -0.89 6.17 -9.79
N THR A 290 -0.26 7.33 -9.70
CA THR A 290 -0.53 8.46 -10.60
C THR A 290 0.04 8.25 -12.01
N VAL A 291 1.05 7.37 -12.14
CA VAL A 291 1.69 7.07 -13.43
C VAL A 291 0.75 6.25 -14.30
N ASN A 292 0.10 5.26 -13.72
CA ASN A 292 -0.81 4.38 -14.43
C ASN A 292 -2.28 4.71 -14.18
N LYS A 293 -2.53 5.76 -13.40
CA LYS A 293 -3.87 6.33 -13.14
C LYS A 293 -4.85 5.32 -12.54
N ASN A 294 -4.44 4.68 -11.46
CA ASN A 294 -5.32 3.81 -10.72
C ASN A 294 -5.11 3.87 -9.21
N ILE A 295 -6.13 3.44 -8.48
CA ILE A 295 -6.14 3.39 -7.02
C ILE A 295 -6.66 2.03 -6.61
N LEU A 296 -6.00 1.41 -5.64
CA LEU A 296 -6.50 0.24 -4.92
C LEU A 296 -6.80 0.66 -3.48
N THR A 297 -8.01 0.36 -3.01
CA THR A 297 -8.40 0.60 -1.62
C THR A 297 -8.87 -0.68 -0.95
N GLY A 298 -8.87 -0.69 0.38
CA GLY A 298 -9.38 -1.80 1.20
C GLY A 298 -9.09 -1.56 2.68
N ASP A 299 -9.65 -2.41 3.56
CA ASP A 299 -9.31 -2.33 4.98
C ASP A 299 -8.11 -3.22 5.35
N TYR A 300 -7.70 -4.09 4.44
CA TYR A 300 -6.49 -4.88 4.55
C TYR A 300 -5.87 -5.13 3.18
N CYS A 301 -4.57 -4.85 3.07
CA CYS A 301 -3.76 -5.16 1.90
C CYS A 301 -2.49 -5.90 2.32
N TYR A 302 -2.06 -6.83 1.48
CA TYR A 302 -0.82 -7.58 1.61
C TYR A 302 -0.03 -7.57 0.31
N TYR A 303 1.28 -7.54 0.40
CA TYR A 303 2.21 -7.62 -0.72
C TYR A 303 3.40 -8.52 -0.41
N ASP A 304 3.83 -9.31 -1.38
CA ASP A 304 5.05 -10.13 -1.38
C ASP A 304 5.93 -9.66 -2.55
N GLU A 305 7.00 -8.96 -2.21
CA GLU A 305 7.94 -8.37 -3.19
C GLU A 305 8.75 -9.45 -3.92
N ILE A 306 9.05 -10.56 -3.26
CA ILE A 306 9.85 -11.65 -3.83
C ILE A 306 9.07 -12.35 -4.95
N ARG A 307 7.78 -12.60 -4.71
CA ARG A 307 6.86 -13.23 -5.66
C ARG A 307 6.11 -12.24 -6.52
N GLU A 308 6.23 -10.95 -6.26
CA GLU A 308 5.43 -9.87 -6.87
C GLU A 308 3.91 -10.16 -6.83
N ASN A 309 3.44 -10.68 -5.71
CA ASN A 309 2.03 -10.98 -5.47
C ASN A 309 1.42 -9.99 -4.48
N ALA A 310 0.15 -9.68 -4.67
CA ALA A 310 -0.58 -8.88 -3.71
C ALA A 310 -2.04 -9.29 -3.59
N PHE A 311 -2.67 -8.91 -2.51
CA PHE A 311 -4.12 -8.93 -2.42
C PHE A 311 -4.66 -7.81 -1.52
N ALA A 312 -5.90 -7.42 -1.79
CA ALA A 312 -6.69 -6.50 -0.98
C ALA A 312 -8.04 -7.15 -0.66
N THR A 313 -8.51 -6.96 0.56
CA THR A 313 -9.80 -7.51 1.02
C THR A 313 -10.47 -6.57 2.03
N LYS A 314 -11.67 -6.92 2.47
CA LYS A 314 -12.49 -6.08 3.34
C LYS A 314 -12.75 -4.72 2.70
N ARG A 315 -13.83 -4.64 1.92
CA ARG A 315 -14.21 -3.45 1.11
C ARG A 315 -13.18 -3.09 0.03
N ALA A 316 -12.50 -4.09 -0.55
CA ALA A 316 -11.53 -3.86 -1.61
C ALA A 316 -12.16 -3.24 -2.85
N VAL A 317 -11.59 -2.15 -3.37
CA VAL A 317 -12.01 -1.49 -4.61
C VAL A 317 -10.79 -1.18 -5.47
N ALA A 318 -10.84 -1.59 -6.73
CA ALA A 318 -9.93 -1.11 -7.77
C ALA A 318 -10.61 0.04 -8.54
N ILE A 319 -9.90 1.14 -8.70
CA ILE A 319 -10.37 2.33 -9.42
C ILE A 319 -9.40 2.61 -10.57
N ASP A 320 -9.91 2.64 -11.79
CA ASP A 320 -9.16 3.05 -12.98
C ASP A 320 -9.71 4.39 -13.48
N TYR A 321 -8.87 5.42 -13.50
CA TYR A 321 -9.20 6.77 -14.02
C TYR A 321 -8.39 7.17 -15.25
N SER A 322 -7.88 6.17 -15.98
CA SER A 322 -7.07 6.39 -17.19
C SER A 322 -7.87 6.87 -18.40
N GLN A 323 -9.18 6.62 -18.43
CA GLN A 323 -10.07 6.81 -19.60
C GLN A 323 -11.03 8.02 -19.47
N GLY A 324 -10.72 9.00 -18.62
CA GLY A 324 -11.55 10.18 -18.40
C GLY A 324 -12.59 10.00 -17.29
N ASP A 325 -13.57 9.10 -17.44
CA ASP A 325 -14.44 8.69 -16.34
C ASP A 325 -13.84 7.49 -15.60
N SER A 326 -14.07 7.42 -14.28
CA SER A 326 -13.47 6.38 -13.42
C SER A 326 -14.30 5.11 -13.43
N LEU A 327 -13.64 3.98 -13.66
CA LEU A 327 -14.21 2.66 -13.44
C LEU A 327 -13.92 2.21 -12.00
N PHE A 328 -14.95 1.94 -11.23
CA PHE A 328 -14.88 1.40 -9.87
C PHE A 328 -15.25 -0.08 -9.91
N MET A 329 -14.39 -0.95 -9.37
CA MET A 329 -14.64 -2.38 -9.27
C MET A 329 -14.44 -2.88 -7.84
N HIS A 330 -15.49 -3.43 -7.26
CA HIS A 330 -15.48 -4.07 -5.95
C HIS A 330 -15.55 -5.59 -6.07
N ALA A 331 -14.87 -6.29 -5.16
CA ALA A 331 -15.02 -7.71 -4.89
C ALA A 331 -14.71 -8.00 -3.41
N ASP A 332 -15.11 -9.15 -2.90
CA ASP A 332 -14.74 -9.57 -1.54
C ASP A 332 -13.21 -9.65 -1.38
N THR A 333 -12.50 -10.05 -2.45
CA THR A 333 -11.03 -10.05 -2.51
C THR A 333 -10.55 -9.73 -3.92
N LEU A 334 -9.60 -8.81 -4.02
CA LEU A 334 -8.83 -8.52 -5.22
C LEU A 334 -7.41 -9.09 -5.04
N ARG A 335 -6.97 -9.94 -5.95
CA ARG A 335 -5.65 -10.56 -5.89
C ARG A 335 -4.90 -10.33 -7.20
N LEU A 336 -3.64 -9.97 -7.09
CA LEU A 336 -2.73 -9.90 -8.21
C LEU A 336 -1.64 -10.98 -8.04
N VAL A 337 -1.33 -11.66 -9.13
CA VAL A 337 -0.30 -12.70 -9.20
C VAL A 337 0.59 -12.38 -10.39
N THR A 338 1.90 -12.33 -10.18
CA THR A 338 2.88 -12.23 -11.24
C THR A 338 3.43 -13.63 -11.53
N HIS A 339 3.29 -14.06 -12.76
CA HIS A 339 3.84 -15.32 -13.25
C HIS A 339 5.20 -15.05 -13.92
N ASP A 340 6.14 -15.98 -13.75
CA ASP A 340 7.48 -15.88 -14.31
C ASP A 340 8.19 -14.56 -13.92
N ALA A 341 7.96 -14.10 -12.67
CA ALA A 341 8.52 -12.87 -12.13
C ALA A 341 10.04 -12.80 -12.36
N LYS A 342 10.54 -11.59 -12.65
CA LYS A 342 11.98 -11.32 -12.93
C LYS A 342 12.53 -11.97 -14.20
N THR A 343 11.68 -12.41 -15.12
CA THR A 343 12.05 -12.88 -16.46
C THR A 343 11.47 -11.97 -17.54
N ASP A 344 12.03 -12.06 -18.76
CA ASP A 344 11.49 -11.31 -19.91
C ASP A 344 10.08 -11.82 -20.35
N SER A 345 9.68 -12.98 -19.84
CA SER A 345 8.37 -13.59 -20.10
C SER A 345 7.34 -13.31 -19.00
N ALA A 346 7.65 -12.42 -18.06
CA ALA A 346 6.76 -12.11 -16.95
C ALA A 346 5.41 -11.55 -17.43
N TRP A 347 4.33 -12.10 -16.87
CA TRP A 347 2.98 -11.64 -17.12
C TRP A 347 2.17 -11.62 -15.83
N ARG A 348 1.12 -10.82 -15.81
CA ARG A 348 0.33 -10.55 -14.60
C ARG A 348 -1.11 -11.01 -14.78
N GLU A 349 -1.65 -11.49 -13.68
CA GLU A 349 -3.02 -11.94 -13.57
C GLU A 349 -3.68 -11.26 -12.37
N MET A 350 -4.74 -10.50 -12.62
CA MET A 350 -5.60 -9.97 -11.59
C MET A 350 -6.84 -10.86 -11.45
N ARG A 351 -7.16 -11.26 -10.25
CA ARG A 351 -8.35 -12.05 -9.90
C ARG A 351 -9.20 -11.29 -8.91
N ALA A 352 -10.47 -11.11 -9.25
CA ALA A 352 -11.49 -10.62 -8.35
C ALA A 352 -12.38 -11.79 -7.92
N TYR A 353 -12.43 -12.07 -6.63
CA TYR A 353 -13.18 -13.20 -6.09
C TYR A 353 -14.37 -12.73 -5.29
N HIS A 354 -15.47 -13.30 -5.68
CA HIS A 354 -16.83 -13.23 -5.17
C HIS A 354 -17.46 -11.85 -5.18
N LYS A 355 -18.68 -11.84 -5.68
CA LYS A 355 -19.55 -10.68 -5.71
C LYS A 355 -18.94 -9.48 -6.44
N VAL A 356 -18.31 -9.73 -7.57
CA VAL A 356 -17.71 -8.68 -8.40
C VAL A 356 -18.79 -7.73 -8.90
N ARG A 357 -18.59 -6.44 -8.68
CA ARG A 357 -19.47 -5.36 -9.16
C ARG A 357 -18.61 -4.23 -9.68
N ALA A 358 -18.87 -3.81 -10.88
CA ALA A 358 -18.16 -2.72 -11.53
C ALA A 358 -19.13 -1.62 -11.97
N TYR A 359 -18.72 -0.37 -11.79
CA TYR A 359 -19.47 0.81 -12.16
C TYR A 359 -18.58 1.85 -12.85
N ARG A 360 -19.02 2.27 -14.00
CA ARG A 360 -18.67 3.52 -14.70
C ARG A 360 -19.98 4.11 -15.23
N SER A 361 -20.05 5.40 -15.49
CA SER A 361 -21.32 6.06 -15.88
C SER A 361 -21.98 5.41 -17.09
N ASP A 362 -21.21 4.96 -18.06
CA ASP A 362 -21.66 4.34 -19.32
C ASP A 362 -21.73 2.80 -19.28
N VAL A 363 -20.95 2.15 -18.42
CA VAL A 363 -20.83 0.68 -18.34
C VAL A 363 -20.91 0.19 -16.90
N GLN A 364 -21.73 -0.83 -16.66
CA GLN A 364 -21.79 -1.53 -15.39
C GLN A 364 -21.68 -3.03 -15.62
N ALA A 365 -21.17 -3.74 -14.60
CA ALA A 365 -21.05 -5.19 -14.68
C ALA A 365 -21.21 -5.85 -13.32
N VAL A 366 -21.74 -7.08 -13.32
CA VAL A 366 -21.85 -7.95 -12.15
C VAL A 366 -21.50 -9.37 -12.55
N CYS A 367 -20.68 -10.04 -11.75
CA CYS A 367 -20.41 -11.48 -11.88
C CYS A 367 -19.95 -12.04 -10.52
N ASP A 368 -19.84 -13.36 -10.40
CA ASP A 368 -19.27 -13.94 -9.18
C ASP A 368 -17.76 -13.72 -9.10
N SER A 369 -17.06 -14.00 -10.19
CA SER A 369 -15.60 -13.90 -10.25
C SER A 369 -15.12 -13.34 -11.59
N LEU A 370 -13.97 -12.65 -11.56
CA LEU A 370 -13.38 -12.05 -12.75
C LEU A 370 -11.87 -12.29 -12.75
N VAL A 371 -11.33 -12.58 -13.92
CA VAL A 371 -9.88 -12.74 -14.13
C VAL A 371 -9.46 -11.85 -15.30
N VAL A 372 -8.42 -11.07 -15.10
CA VAL A 372 -7.77 -10.28 -16.16
C VAL A 372 -6.34 -10.75 -16.31
N THR A 373 -5.92 -11.08 -17.52
CA THR A 373 -4.54 -11.51 -17.81
C THR A 373 -3.86 -10.52 -18.76
N SER A 374 -2.59 -10.21 -18.47
CA SER A 374 -1.78 -9.40 -19.38
C SER A 374 -1.17 -10.22 -20.52
N LYS A 375 -1.22 -11.56 -20.42
CA LYS A 375 -0.62 -12.46 -21.39
C LYS A 375 -1.31 -12.38 -22.76
N ASP A 376 -2.62 -12.27 -22.74
CA ASP A 376 -3.47 -12.20 -23.93
C ASP A 376 -4.41 -10.99 -23.92
N SER A 377 -4.18 -10.05 -22.99
CA SER A 377 -4.98 -8.85 -22.76
C SER A 377 -6.48 -9.17 -22.66
N CYS A 378 -6.81 -10.27 -21.98
CA CYS A 378 -8.15 -10.80 -21.85
C CYS A 378 -8.71 -10.63 -20.43
N MET A 379 -9.91 -10.09 -20.34
CA MET A 379 -10.75 -10.11 -19.14
C MET A 379 -11.81 -11.21 -19.30
N THR A 380 -11.89 -12.10 -18.34
CA THR A 380 -12.88 -13.20 -18.31
C THR A 380 -13.78 -13.07 -17.08
N MET A 381 -15.08 -13.00 -17.30
CA MET A 381 -16.11 -12.93 -16.26
C MET A 381 -16.80 -14.29 -16.16
N TYR A 382 -16.88 -14.82 -14.95
CA TYR A 382 -17.37 -16.16 -14.64
C TYR A 382 -18.65 -16.14 -13.82
N ARG A 383 -19.46 -17.18 -13.99
CA ARG A 383 -20.68 -17.45 -13.23
C ARG A 383 -21.69 -16.33 -13.34
N ASP A 384 -22.50 -16.44 -14.37
CA ASP A 384 -23.63 -15.56 -14.66
C ASP A 384 -23.26 -14.07 -14.78
N PRO A 385 -22.29 -13.72 -15.63
CA PRO A 385 -21.97 -12.32 -15.88
C PRO A 385 -23.16 -11.58 -16.48
N VAL A 386 -23.38 -10.36 -15.99
CA VAL A 386 -24.33 -9.41 -16.57
C VAL A 386 -23.61 -8.10 -16.80
N LEU A 387 -23.71 -7.57 -18.01
CA LEU A 387 -23.15 -6.27 -18.37
C LEU A 387 -24.28 -5.34 -18.84
N TRP A 388 -24.14 -4.07 -18.54
CA TRP A 388 -25.05 -3.01 -19.02
C TRP A 388 -24.25 -1.90 -19.70
N HIS A 389 -24.79 -1.40 -20.81
CA HIS A 389 -24.31 -0.23 -21.51
C HIS A 389 -25.53 0.59 -21.96
N GLY A 390 -25.73 1.77 -21.38
CA GLY A 390 -26.96 2.52 -21.61
C GLY A 390 -28.21 1.68 -21.26
N GLU A 391 -29.11 1.49 -22.22
CA GLU A 391 -30.32 0.66 -22.07
C GLU A 391 -30.12 -0.80 -22.53
N GLU A 392 -28.90 -1.19 -22.85
CA GLU A 392 -28.55 -2.54 -23.27
C GLU A 392 -28.09 -3.40 -22.10
N GLN A 393 -28.48 -4.68 -22.12
CA GLN A 393 -28.03 -5.69 -21.17
C GLN A 393 -27.51 -6.92 -21.93
N LEU A 394 -26.31 -7.39 -21.56
CA LEU A 394 -25.68 -8.59 -22.10
C LEU A 394 -25.53 -9.65 -21.02
N LEU A 395 -25.84 -10.88 -21.32
CA LEU A 395 -25.65 -12.03 -20.44
C LEU A 395 -25.13 -13.25 -21.22
N GLY A 396 -24.50 -14.18 -20.49
CA GLY A 396 -24.06 -15.49 -20.94
C GLY A 396 -23.58 -16.33 -19.77
N GLU A 397 -23.12 -17.55 -20.02
CA GLU A 397 -22.46 -18.35 -18.97
C GLU A 397 -21.05 -17.84 -18.69
N LEU A 398 -20.39 -17.30 -19.73
CA LEU A 398 -19.04 -16.75 -19.67
C LEU A 398 -18.93 -15.55 -20.62
N VAL A 399 -18.30 -14.48 -20.17
CA VAL A 399 -17.99 -13.34 -21.03
C VAL A 399 -16.49 -13.09 -21.02
N LYS A 400 -15.90 -12.97 -22.24
CA LYS A 400 -14.51 -12.59 -22.45
C LYS A 400 -14.45 -11.27 -23.18
N VAL A 401 -13.63 -10.36 -22.69
CA VAL A 401 -13.35 -9.07 -23.32
C VAL A 401 -11.87 -9.00 -23.63
N TYR A 402 -11.53 -8.81 -24.88
CA TYR A 402 -10.16 -8.64 -25.35
C TYR A 402 -9.91 -7.17 -25.62
N SER A 403 -8.81 -6.66 -25.15
CA SER A 403 -8.39 -5.28 -25.36
C SER A 403 -7.04 -5.24 -26.06
N ASN A 404 -6.83 -4.19 -26.87
CA ASN A 404 -5.52 -3.81 -27.34
C ASN A 404 -4.96 -2.70 -26.40
N ASP A 405 -3.88 -2.06 -26.84
CA ASP A 405 -3.15 -1.06 -26.03
C ASP A 405 -4.01 0.13 -25.57
N SER A 406 -5.17 0.38 -26.18
CA SER A 406 -5.94 1.59 -25.96
C SER A 406 -7.44 1.39 -25.78
N THR A 407 -8.02 0.34 -26.39
CA THR A 407 -9.48 0.15 -26.45
C THR A 407 -9.86 -1.33 -26.41
N ILE A 408 -11.15 -1.59 -26.18
CA ILE A 408 -11.72 -2.92 -26.41
C ILE A 408 -11.65 -3.24 -27.91
N GLU A 409 -11.17 -4.44 -28.23
CA GLU A 409 -11.10 -4.98 -29.58
C GLU A 409 -12.28 -5.92 -29.87
N ARG A 410 -12.60 -6.79 -28.90
CA ARG A 410 -13.62 -7.83 -29.09
C ARG A 410 -14.24 -8.24 -27.75
N ALA A 411 -15.55 -8.39 -27.72
CA ALA A 411 -16.29 -9.05 -26.65
C ALA A 411 -16.87 -10.37 -27.14
N HIS A 412 -16.69 -11.46 -26.40
CA HIS A 412 -17.16 -12.80 -26.72
C HIS A 412 -18.02 -13.34 -25.58
N ILE A 413 -19.31 -13.47 -25.83
CA ILE A 413 -20.31 -14.05 -24.94
C ILE A 413 -20.48 -15.51 -25.32
N ILE A 414 -20.15 -16.39 -24.39
CA ILE A 414 -20.05 -17.83 -24.63
C ILE A 414 -21.16 -18.53 -23.88
N ASN A 415 -21.84 -19.41 -24.56
CA ASN A 415 -22.98 -20.20 -24.14
C ASN A 415 -24.16 -19.35 -23.65
N GLN A 416 -25.35 -19.65 -24.14
CA GLN A 416 -26.61 -18.96 -23.78
C GLN A 416 -26.51 -17.44 -23.93
N ALA A 417 -25.84 -16.97 -24.98
CA ALA A 417 -25.68 -15.54 -25.23
C ALA A 417 -27.06 -14.88 -25.42
N LEU A 418 -27.30 -13.80 -24.68
CA LEU A 418 -28.52 -13.01 -24.73
C LEU A 418 -28.17 -11.53 -24.65
N ALA A 419 -28.60 -10.75 -25.65
CA ALA A 419 -28.57 -9.31 -25.66
C ALA A 419 -30.00 -8.77 -25.62
N ILE A 420 -30.25 -7.81 -24.77
CA ILE A 420 -31.55 -7.14 -24.63
C ILE A 420 -31.30 -5.63 -24.61
N GLU A 421 -31.99 -4.90 -25.47
CA GLU A 421 -32.06 -3.45 -25.46
C GLU A 421 -33.48 -3.01 -25.08
N ARG A 422 -33.60 -2.20 -24.02
CA ARG A 422 -34.89 -1.63 -23.61
C ARG A 422 -35.18 -0.39 -24.46
N PHE A 423 -36.21 -0.49 -25.29
CA PHE A 423 -36.68 0.67 -26.07
C PHE A 423 -37.57 1.57 -25.22
N ASP A 424 -38.57 1.00 -24.53
CA ASP A 424 -39.46 1.68 -23.60
C ASP A 424 -39.87 0.72 -22.45
N SER A 425 -40.89 1.04 -21.71
CA SER A 425 -41.38 0.22 -20.59
C SER A 425 -42.00 -1.13 -20.99
N LEU A 426 -42.35 -1.30 -22.26
CA LEU A 426 -43.08 -2.46 -22.79
C LEU A 426 -42.27 -3.21 -23.86
N HIS A 427 -41.49 -2.48 -24.67
CA HIS A 427 -40.83 -3.04 -25.85
C HIS A 427 -39.33 -3.22 -25.63
N TYR A 428 -38.83 -4.40 -25.98
CA TYR A 428 -37.44 -4.81 -25.86
C TYR A 428 -36.95 -5.45 -27.16
N ASN A 429 -35.87 -4.93 -27.73
CA ASN A 429 -35.14 -5.65 -28.74
C ASN A 429 -34.36 -6.78 -28.09
N GLN A 430 -34.38 -7.98 -28.67
CA GLN A 430 -33.83 -9.18 -28.04
C GLN A 430 -33.12 -10.02 -29.08
N ILE A 431 -31.93 -10.50 -28.74
CA ILE A 431 -31.15 -11.39 -29.59
C ILE A 431 -30.57 -12.49 -28.71
N THR A 432 -30.77 -13.74 -29.09
CA THR A 432 -30.17 -14.89 -28.41
C THR A 432 -29.52 -15.84 -29.37
N GLY A 433 -28.44 -16.48 -28.95
CA GLY A 433 -27.68 -17.46 -29.68
C GLY A 433 -26.87 -18.36 -28.75
N LYS A 434 -26.18 -19.35 -29.31
CA LYS A 434 -25.23 -20.15 -28.56
C LYS A 434 -24.05 -19.31 -28.09
N GLU A 435 -23.56 -18.44 -28.98
CA GLU A 435 -22.49 -17.50 -28.71
C GLU A 435 -22.70 -16.19 -29.49
N MET A 436 -22.11 -15.12 -28.98
CA MET A 436 -22.13 -13.80 -29.63
C MET A 436 -20.73 -13.21 -29.57
N ILE A 437 -20.29 -12.62 -30.68
CA ILE A 437 -19.00 -11.93 -30.78
C ILE A 437 -19.26 -10.52 -31.31
N ALA A 438 -18.89 -9.52 -30.50
CA ALA A 438 -18.93 -8.11 -30.92
C ALA A 438 -17.50 -7.63 -31.20
N HIS A 439 -17.27 -7.05 -32.36
CA HIS A 439 -16.01 -6.46 -32.80
C HIS A 439 -16.08 -4.94 -32.68
N PHE A 440 -15.04 -4.36 -32.09
CA PHE A 440 -14.94 -2.92 -31.82
C PHE A 440 -13.83 -2.30 -32.67
N VAL A 441 -14.07 -1.09 -33.13
CA VAL A 441 -13.06 -0.22 -33.76
C VAL A 441 -13.16 1.13 -33.10
N GLU A 442 -12.05 1.63 -32.56
CA GLU A 442 -12.00 2.91 -31.82
C GLU A 442 -13.01 2.98 -30.65
N GLY A 443 -13.28 1.84 -30.01
CA GLY A 443 -14.21 1.75 -28.88
C GLY A 443 -15.69 1.65 -29.24
N GLU A 444 -16.05 1.66 -30.52
CA GLU A 444 -17.42 1.48 -30.99
C GLU A 444 -17.64 0.12 -31.63
N ILE A 445 -18.80 -0.51 -31.36
CA ILE A 445 -19.20 -1.76 -32.03
C ILE A 445 -19.36 -1.48 -33.52
N ARG A 446 -18.67 -2.24 -34.36
CA ARG A 446 -18.77 -2.20 -35.82
C ARG A 446 -19.45 -3.41 -36.41
N GLU A 447 -19.28 -4.53 -35.79
CA GLU A 447 -19.82 -5.80 -36.25
C GLU A 447 -20.19 -6.67 -35.05
N THR A 448 -21.33 -7.35 -35.15
CA THR A 448 -21.74 -8.37 -34.17
C THR A 448 -22.13 -9.64 -34.92
N GLU A 449 -21.53 -10.75 -34.50
CA GLU A 449 -21.85 -12.08 -34.99
C GLU A 449 -22.55 -12.90 -33.91
N VAL A 450 -23.67 -13.50 -34.23
CA VAL A 450 -24.43 -14.39 -33.37
C VAL A 450 -24.54 -15.76 -34.02
N ASN A 451 -24.16 -16.78 -33.30
CA ASN A 451 -24.09 -18.16 -33.82
C ASN A 451 -24.92 -19.13 -32.99
N GLY A 452 -25.53 -20.10 -33.66
CA GLY A 452 -26.23 -21.25 -33.08
C GLY A 452 -27.67 -20.96 -32.66
N ASN A 453 -28.63 -21.32 -33.52
CA ASN A 453 -30.08 -21.15 -33.34
C ASN A 453 -30.45 -19.75 -32.84
N VAL A 454 -30.16 -18.77 -33.70
CA VAL A 454 -30.39 -17.35 -33.43
C VAL A 454 -31.90 -17.09 -33.45
N LEU A 455 -32.39 -16.46 -32.37
CA LEU A 455 -33.74 -15.92 -32.28
C LEU A 455 -33.64 -14.42 -32.02
N THR A 456 -34.48 -13.65 -32.71
CA THR A 456 -34.51 -12.21 -32.50
C THR A 456 -35.94 -11.68 -32.40
N ILE A 457 -36.11 -10.67 -31.55
CA ILE A 457 -37.24 -9.74 -31.58
C ILE A 457 -36.65 -8.36 -31.80
N TYR A 458 -37.10 -7.68 -32.86
CA TYR A 458 -36.62 -6.37 -33.23
C TYR A 458 -37.81 -5.44 -33.54
N HIS A 459 -37.75 -4.22 -33.05
CA HIS A 459 -38.76 -3.18 -33.25
C HIS A 459 -38.16 -2.06 -34.14
N PRO A 460 -38.35 -2.13 -35.49
CA PRO A 460 -37.94 -1.06 -36.35
C PRO A 460 -38.73 0.22 -36.04
N ILE A 461 -38.03 1.34 -36.03
CA ILE A 461 -38.61 2.66 -35.79
C ILE A 461 -38.69 3.47 -37.07
N ASP A 462 -39.69 4.35 -37.16
CA ASP A 462 -39.74 5.37 -38.21
C ASP A 462 -38.69 6.45 -37.89
N GLU A 463 -37.86 6.78 -38.88
CA GLU A 463 -36.78 7.77 -38.70
C GLU A 463 -37.29 9.20 -38.45
N LYS A 464 -38.55 9.49 -38.79
CA LYS A 464 -39.12 10.84 -38.69
C LYS A 464 -39.62 11.17 -37.29
N ASP A 465 -40.29 10.20 -36.66
CA ASP A 465 -40.98 10.43 -35.38
C ASP A 465 -40.57 9.45 -34.30
N SER A 466 -39.65 8.53 -34.60
CA SER A 466 -39.15 7.48 -33.67
C SER A 466 -40.24 6.56 -33.13
N THR A 467 -41.37 6.42 -33.87
CA THR A 467 -42.43 5.46 -33.48
C THR A 467 -42.07 4.06 -33.95
N ILE A 468 -42.45 3.03 -33.13
CA ILE A 468 -42.30 1.64 -33.53
C ILE A 468 -43.28 1.32 -34.64
N ILE A 469 -42.77 0.75 -35.74
CA ILE A 469 -43.59 0.43 -36.93
C ILE A 469 -44.27 -0.95 -36.73
N VAL A 470 -43.49 -1.95 -36.39
CA VAL A 470 -43.91 -3.37 -36.26
C VAL A 470 -42.99 -4.06 -35.28
N MET A 471 -43.38 -5.27 -34.82
CA MET A 471 -42.48 -6.20 -34.15
C MET A 471 -42.05 -7.26 -35.18
N VAL A 472 -40.75 -7.41 -35.38
CA VAL A 472 -40.18 -8.46 -36.24
C VAL A 472 -39.65 -9.60 -35.38
N TYR A 473 -40.20 -10.79 -35.54
CA TYR A 473 -39.66 -12.02 -35.00
C TYR A 473 -38.90 -12.73 -36.12
N ALA A 474 -37.63 -13.04 -35.88
CA ALA A 474 -36.85 -13.79 -36.88
C ALA A 474 -35.97 -14.86 -36.20
N GLU A 475 -35.74 -15.94 -36.93
CA GLU A 475 -34.88 -17.02 -36.53
C GLU A 475 -33.96 -17.49 -37.68
N GLY A 476 -32.80 -18.01 -37.29
CA GLY A 476 -31.83 -18.52 -38.26
C GLY A 476 -30.66 -19.23 -37.58
N SER A 477 -29.78 -19.83 -38.37
CA SER A 477 -28.61 -20.53 -37.81
C SER A 477 -27.50 -19.56 -37.39
N TYR A 478 -27.40 -18.44 -38.07
CA TYR A 478 -26.36 -17.40 -37.86
C TYR A 478 -26.91 -16.03 -38.25
N LEU A 479 -26.53 -15.03 -37.45
CA LEU A 479 -26.82 -13.61 -37.71
C LEU A 479 -25.54 -12.82 -37.69
N LYS A 480 -25.34 -11.96 -38.71
CA LYS A 480 -24.28 -10.94 -38.72
C LYS A 480 -24.91 -9.57 -38.86
N MET A 481 -24.55 -8.69 -37.94
CA MET A 481 -25.01 -7.30 -37.90
C MET A 481 -23.84 -6.37 -38.11
N PHE A 482 -24.04 -5.31 -38.85
CA PHE A 482 -23.12 -4.19 -39.06
C PHE A 482 -23.70 -2.98 -38.38
N MET A 483 -22.88 -2.28 -37.60
CA MET A 483 -23.26 -1.09 -36.86
C MET A 483 -22.60 0.16 -37.47
N LYS A 484 -23.35 1.21 -37.56
CA LYS A 484 -22.88 2.55 -37.96
C LYS A 484 -23.53 3.58 -37.04
N ASP A 485 -22.74 4.49 -36.49
CA ASP A 485 -23.23 5.56 -35.60
C ASP A 485 -24.12 5.03 -34.46
N ARG A 486 -23.72 3.88 -33.88
CA ARG A 486 -24.43 3.13 -32.79
C ARG A 486 -25.81 2.59 -33.19
N LYS A 487 -26.13 2.55 -34.48
CA LYS A 487 -27.38 1.98 -35.01
C LYS A 487 -27.08 0.80 -35.92
N MET A 488 -28.02 -0.14 -35.99
CA MET A 488 -27.92 -1.24 -36.95
C MET A 488 -28.08 -0.71 -38.37
N ASP A 489 -27.00 -0.75 -39.16
CA ASP A 489 -27.00 -0.38 -40.58
C ASP A 489 -27.50 -1.53 -41.44
N LYS A 490 -27.04 -2.77 -41.12
CA LYS A 490 -27.40 -3.96 -41.90
C LYS A 490 -27.37 -5.21 -41.05
N GLY A 491 -28.38 -6.05 -41.22
CA GLY A 491 -28.44 -7.41 -40.65
C GLY A 491 -28.50 -8.48 -41.77
N MET A 492 -27.77 -9.56 -41.55
CA MET A 492 -27.76 -10.70 -42.47
C MET A 492 -27.95 -12.00 -41.71
N PHE A 493 -29.08 -12.66 -41.95
CA PHE A 493 -29.32 -14.04 -41.49
C PHE A 493 -28.82 -15.04 -42.48
N VAL A 494 -28.27 -16.15 -42.00
CA VAL A 494 -27.80 -17.27 -42.82
C VAL A 494 -28.31 -18.59 -42.26
N GLY A 495 -28.76 -19.48 -43.14
CA GLY A 495 -29.20 -20.84 -42.87
C GLY A 495 -30.57 -20.95 -42.18
N LYS A 496 -31.50 -21.71 -42.78
CA LYS A 496 -32.87 -21.99 -42.30
C LYS A 496 -33.57 -20.76 -41.69
N THR A 497 -33.53 -19.66 -42.44
CA THR A 497 -34.04 -18.37 -41.94
C THR A 497 -35.53 -18.29 -42.14
N THR A 498 -36.26 -17.94 -41.08
CA THR A 498 -37.67 -17.55 -41.14
C THR A 498 -37.86 -16.22 -40.43
N GLY A 499 -38.84 -15.44 -40.81
CA GLY A 499 -39.16 -14.16 -40.22
C GLY A 499 -40.62 -13.81 -40.38
N THR A 500 -41.21 -13.18 -39.37
CA THR A 500 -42.59 -12.69 -39.38
C THR A 500 -42.63 -11.29 -38.77
N ALA A 501 -43.27 -10.37 -39.48
CA ALA A 501 -43.56 -9.04 -38.98
C ALA A 501 -45.00 -8.95 -38.47
N TYR A 502 -45.18 -8.53 -37.24
CA TYR A 502 -46.48 -8.35 -36.63
C TYR A 502 -46.76 -6.88 -36.42
N PRO A 503 -47.92 -6.36 -36.86
CA PRO A 503 -48.43 -5.08 -36.32
C PRO A 503 -48.51 -5.15 -34.79
N LEU A 504 -48.22 -4.05 -34.10
CA LEU A 504 -48.12 -4.06 -32.63
C LEU A 504 -49.39 -4.57 -31.92
N ASP A 505 -50.54 -4.28 -32.47
CA ASP A 505 -51.85 -4.72 -31.97
C ASP A 505 -52.19 -6.18 -32.28
N GLN A 506 -51.40 -6.84 -33.15
CA GLN A 506 -51.57 -8.22 -33.56
C GLN A 506 -50.49 -9.19 -33.09
N VAL A 507 -49.62 -8.71 -32.20
CA VAL A 507 -48.59 -9.59 -31.61
C VAL A 507 -49.24 -10.69 -30.79
N PRO A 508 -48.98 -11.99 -31.10
CA PRO A 508 -49.56 -13.09 -30.35
C PRO A 508 -49.09 -13.05 -28.88
N LYS A 509 -50.02 -13.34 -27.94
CA LYS A 509 -49.73 -13.34 -26.52
C LYS A 509 -48.49 -14.21 -26.20
N GLY A 510 -47.49 -13.63 -25.53
CA GLY A 510 -46.25 -14.28 -25.14
C GLY A 510 -45.20 -14.39 -26.26
N LYS A 511 -45.42 -13.81 -27.45
CA LYS A 511 -44.44 -13.68 -28.51
C LYS A 511 -43.61 -12.39 -28.45
N ASP A 512 -43.97 -11.46 -27.56
CA ASP A 512 -43.29 -10.20 -27.28
C ASP A 512 -41.97 -10.39 -26.52
N LYS A 513 -41.75 -11.60 -25.98
CA LYS A 513 -40.53 -11.97 -25.26
C LYS A 513 -40.04 -13.35 -25.72
N LEU A 514 -38.74 -13.47 -25.93
CA LEU A 514 -38.09 -14.76 -26.16
C LEU A 514 -38.17 -15.61 -24.90
N GLU A 515 -38.17 -16.93 -25.05
CA GLU A 515 -38.17 -17.86 -23.89
C GLU A 515 -36.97 -17.67 -22.98
N ALA A 516 -35.84 -17.21 -23.52
CA ALA A 516 -34.62 -16.88 -22.78
C ALA A 516 -34.64 -15.49 -22.12
N PHE A 517 -35.73 -14.70 -22.27
CA PHE A 517 -35.77 -13.33 -21.78
C PHE A 517 -35.57 -13.25 -20.27
N LEU A 518 -34.52 -12.52 -19.83
CA LEU A 518 -34.19 -12.25 -18.44
C LEU A 518 -33.68 -10.81 -18.32
N TRP A 519 -34.35 -9.99 -17.55
CA TRP A 519 -33.99 -8.59 -17.32
C TRP A 519 -33.60 -8.35 -15.86
N PHE A 520 -32.33 -7.97 -15.62
CA PHE A 520 -31.72 -7.90 -14.28
C PHE A 520 -31.38 -6.46 -13.84
N ASP A 521 -32.12 -5.47 -14.30
CA ASP A 521 -31.84 -4.06 -13.99
C ASP A 521 -31.74 -3.76 -12.47
N TYR A 522 -32.46 -4.53 -11.62
CA TYR A 522 -32.36 -4.42 -10.18
C TYR A 522 -30.99 -4.79 -9.60
N MET A 523 -30.17 -5.56 -10.31
CA MET A 523 -28.79 -5.92 -9.91
C MET A 523 -27.79 -4.87 -10.34
N ARG A 524 -28.15 -4.00 -11.27
CA ARG A 524 -27.27 -3.02 -11.89
C ARG A 524 -26.76 -2.03 -10.83
N PRO A 525 -25.44 -1.84 -10.65
CA PRO A 525 -24.89 -0.78 -9.82
C PRO A 525 -25.32 0.60 -10.33
N ARG A 526 -25.84 1.44 -9.44
CA ARG A 526 -26.39 2.76 -9.78
C ARG A 526 -25.36 3.88 -9.68
N ASP A 527 -24.41 3.72 -8.78
CA ASP A 527 -23.29 4.65 -8.57
C ASP A 527 -22.07 3.93 -7.97
N LYS A 528 -20.98 4.69 -7.76
CA LYS A 528 -19.74 4.19 -7.20
C LYS A 528 -19.84 3.63 -5.77
N ASN A 529 -20.87 3.96 -5.01
CA ASN A 529 -21.07 3.45 -3.65
C ASN A 529 -21.96 2.21 -3.67
N ASP A 530 -22.84 2.09 -4.64
CA ASP A 530 -23.75 0.95 -4.81
C ASP A 530 -23.02 -0.36 -5.17
N ILE A 531 -21.73 -0.28 -5.53
CA ILE A 531 -20.89 -1.47 -5.79
C ILE A 531 -20.69 -2.35 -4.55
N PHE A 532 -20.94 -1.87 -3.34
CA PHE A 532 -20.82 -2.65 -2.11
C PHE A 532 -22.06 -3.48 -1.80
N ASP A 533 -23.20 -3.15 -2.40
CA ASP A 533 -24.48 -3.80 -2.12
C ASP A 533 -24.72 -4.98 -3.09
N TRP A 534 -24.38 -6.19 -2.67
CA TRP A 534 -24.62 -7.37 -3.47
C TRP A 534 -26.10 -7.73 -3.55
N ARG A 535 -26.65 -7.73 -4.77
CA ARG A 535 -28.02 -8.16 -5.09
C ARG A 535 -27.91 -9.42 -5.93
N GLY A 536 -28.03 -10.58 -5.29
CA GLY A 536 -27.96 -11.87 -5.97
C GLY A 536 -29.16 -12.12 -6.90
N LYS A 537 -29.01 -13.02 -7.86
CA LYS A 537 -30.12 -13.51 -8.67
C LYS A 537 -31.06 -14.37 -7.83
N PRO A 538 -32.38 -14.24 -7.96
CA PRO A 538 -33.32 -15.21 -7.42
C PRO A 538 -33.04 -16.62 -7.96
N ALA A 539 -33.23 -17.62 -7.13
CA ALA A 539 -32.90 -19.01 -7.48
C ALA A 539 -33.69 -19.55 -8.69
N ASP A 540 -34.83 -18.96 -9.02
CA ASP A 540 -35.70 -19.29 -10.15
C ASP A 540 -35.34 -18.54 -11.44
N GLN A 541 -34.45 -17.56 -11.39
CA GLN A 541 -33.99 -16.76 -12.53
C GLN A 541 -32.61 -17.18 -13.01
N VAL A 542 -32.45 -18.43 -13.35
CA VAL A 542 -31.21 -18.97 -13.96
C VAL A 542 -31.36 -18.94 -15.47
N LEU A 543 -30.26 -18.66 -16.19
CA LEU A 543 -30.22 -18.84 -17.65
C LEU A 543 -30.70 -20.25 -17.98
N ARG A 544 -31.86 -20.38 -18.66
CA ARG A 544 -32.38 -21.68 -19.07
C ARG A 544 -31.43 -22.26 -20.11
N LYS A 545 -30.96 -23.49 -19.87
CA LYS A 545 -30.24 -24.24 -20.89
C LYS A 545 -31.25 -24.61 -21.98
N ILE A 546 -31.27 -23.82 -23.04
CA ILE A 546 -32.02 -24.16 -24.26
C ILE A 546 -31.13 -25.12 -25.01
N GLU A 547 -31.59 -26.38 -25.22
CA GLU A 547 -30.90 -27.32 -26.09
C GLU A 547 -30.94 -26.76 -27.50
N ARG A 548 -29.76 -26.47 -28.04
CA ARG A 548 -29.60 -25.93 -29.38
C ARG A 548 -28.92 -26.98 -30.26
N GLU A 549 -29.49 -27.25 -31.44
CA GLU A 549 -28.86 -28.09 -32.41
C GLU A 549 -27.46 -27.54 -32.78
N SER A 550 -26.49 -28.42 -32.90
CA SER A 550 -25.16 -28.08 -33.38
C SER A 550 -25.24 -27.65 -34.86
N THR A 551 -25.25 -26.37 -35.13
CA THR A 551 -25.09 -25.85 -36.50
C THR A 551 -23.60 -25.74 -36.78
N GLY A 552 -23.15 -26.24 -37.94
CA GLY A 552 -21.73 -26.17 -38.34
C GLY A 552 -21.17 -24.75 -38.31
N SER A 553 -19.88 -24.62 -38.07
CA SER A 553 -19.18 -23.32 -38.05
C SER A 553 -19.42 -22.57 -39.38
N PRO A 554 -19.54 -21.22 -39.34
CA PRO A 554 -19.59 -20.40 -40.55
C PRO A 554 -18.42 -20.63 -41.52
N ARG A 555 -17.30 -21.13 -41.02
CA ARG A 555 -16.13 -21.52 -41.84
C ARG A 555 -16.41 -22.67 -42.79
N ASP A 556 -17.44 -23.46 -42.55
CA ASP A 556 -17.85 -24.60 -43.39
C ASP A 556 -18.84 -24.22 -44.49
N ILE A 557 -19.34 -22.98 -44.48
CA ILE A 557 -20.25 -22.47 -45.51
C ILE A 557 -19.40 -21.96 -46.69
N LYS A 558 -19.07 -22.87 -47.62
CA LYS A 558 -18.48 -22.46 -48.91
C LYS A 558 -19.50 -21.64 -49.67
N VAL A 559 -19.25 -20.34 -49.82
CA VAL A 559 -20.01 -19.47 -50.72
C VAL A 559 -19.79 -20.00 -52.15
N ARG A 560 -20.79 -20.66 -52.73
CA ARG A 560 -20.80 -21.00 -54.16
C ARG A 560 -21.01 -19.71 -54.92
N HIS A 561 -19.93 -19.12 -55.41
CA HIS A 561 -20.05 -18.08 -56.47
C HIS A 561 -20.61 -18.75 -57.72
N THR A 562 -21.88 -18.55 -57.97
CA THR A 562 -22.47 -18.83 -59.31
C THR A 562 -21.99 -17.74 -60.26
N ASN A 563 -20.92 -18.04 -60.99
CA ASN A 563 -20.60 -17.28 -62.20
C ASN A 563 -21.76 -17.44 -63.18
N LYS A 564 -22.63 -16.45 -63.31
CA LYS A 564 -23.47 -16.30 -64.51
C LYS A 564 -22.62 -15.64 -65.59
N ARG A 565 -22.44 -16.40 -66.69
CA ARG A 565 -21.96 -15.88 -67.99
C ARG A 565 -22.92 -14.82 -68.55
#